data_d088b7273a1f1ea2650722100ff73e44
#
_entry.id   d088b7273a1f1ea2650722100ff73e44
#
_cell.length_a   1.000
_cell.length_b   1.000
_cell.length_c   1.000
_cell.angle_alpha   90.00
_cell.angle_beta   90.00
_cell.angle_gamma   90.00
#
_symmetry.space_group_name_H-M   'P 1'
#
loop_
_entity.id
_entity.type
_entity.pdbx_description
1 polymer ?
#
loop_
_entity_poly.entity_id
_entity_poly.type
_entity_poly.pdbx_seq_one_letter_code
_entity_poly.pdbx_strand_id
1 'polypeptide(L)'
;MSNCTACCNAGNEKKRLRIAIQKSGRLTDETEKLFRAGGIKFNESHDHLLAHAENLPIDILRVRDDDIPGLVMDHVVDLGIVGQNVLEETQMQREVDGLETGFKQIMVMNFGDCRLSVAVPQENEWHGLEDLEGKKIATTYPFLLRRVLKAKGINYKAVLLNGSVEVAPR
;
A
#
# COMPACT_ATOMS: atom_id res chain seq x y z
N MET A 1 -54.56 13.05 -9.40
CA MET A 1 -54.24 12.24 -8.23
C MET A 1 -53.47 11.01 -8.72
N SER A 2 -52.18 11.10 -8.79
CA SER A 2 -51.31 10.01 -9.26
C SER A 2 -50.40 9.62 -8.10
N ASN A 3 -50.71 8.46 -7.52
CA ASN A 3 -49.90 7.83 -6.48
C ASN A 3 -48.56 7.36 -7.05
N CYS A 4 -47.51 8.00 -6.63
CA CYS A 4 -46.15 7.54 -6.86
C CYS A 4 -45.76 6.61 -5.71
N THR A 5 -46.03 5.30 -5.87
CA THR A 5 -45.67 4.26 -4.90
C THR A 5 -44.41 3.51 -5.43
N ALA A 6 -43.29 4.21 -5.43
CA ALA A 6 -42.01 3.58 -5.85
C ALA A 6 -40.83 4.16 -5.07
N CYS A 7 -40.86 4.07 -3.74
CA CYS A 7 -39.69 4.36 -2.90
C CYS A 7 -39.88 3.67 -1.57
N CYS A 8 -39.55 2.40 -1.47
CA CYS A 8 -39.16 1.72 -0.20
C CYS A 8 -38.88 0.25 -0.47
N ASN A 9 -37.83 -0.02 -1.24
CA ASN A 9 -37.10 -1.29 -1.10
C ASN A 9 -35.64 -0.99 -0.75
N ALA A 10 -35.44 -0.35 0.41
CA ALA A 10 -34.18 -0.44 1.13
C ALA A 10 -34.11 -1.83 1.73
N GLY A 11 -33.94 -2.83 0.88
CA GLY A 11 -33.59 -4.17 1.29
C GLY A 11 -32.32 -4.07 2.12
N ASN A 12 -32.31 -4.74 3.25
CA ASN A 12 -31.20 -4.92 4.18
C ASN A 12 -30.06 -5.64 3.41
N GLU A 13 -29.38 -4.96 2.49
CA GLU A 13 -28.15 -5.42 1.87
C GLU A 13 -27.15 -5.52 3.00
N LYS A 14 -26.86 -6.76 3.42
CA LYS A 14 -25.80 -7.03 4.38
C LYS A 14 -24.56 -6.32 3.89
N LYS A 15 -24.15 -5.27 4.61
CA LYS A 15 -22.94 -4.51 4.29
C LYS A 15 -21.78 -5.51 4.14
N ARG A 16 -21.23 -5.62 2.93
CA ARG A 16 -20.11 -6.51 2.64
C ARG A 16 -18.83 -5.86 3.12
N LEU A 17 -17.95 -6.64 3.71
CA LEU A 17 -16.62 -6.19 4.13
C LEU A 17 -15.74 -6.05 2.88
N ARG A 18 -15.19 -4.88 2.66
CA ARG A 18 -14.29 -4.60 1.54
C ARG A 18 -12.84 -4.69 2.00
N ILE A 19 -12.06 -5.52 1.32
CA ILE A 19 -10.65 -5.73 1.63
C ILE A 19 -9.82 -5.40 0.39
N ALA A 20 -8.91 -4.43 0.49
CA ALA A 20 -7.94 -4.12 -0.56
C ALA A 20 -6.68 -4.95 -0.38
N ILE A 21 -6.21 -5.57 -1.48
CA ILE A 21 -4.99 -6.35 -1.54
C ILE A 21 -4.16 -5.98 -2.77
N GLN A 22 -2.88 -6.26 -2.75
CA GLN A 22 -2.01 -6.07 -3.89
C GLN A 22 -2.45 -6.95 -5.06
N LYS A 23 -2.61 -6.35 -6.27
CA LYS A 23 -3.03 -7.08 -7.47
C LYS A 23 -1.96 -8.07 -7.94
N SER A 24 -0.70 -7.69 -7.87
CA SER A 24 0.45 -8.51 -8.25
C SER A 24 1.68 -8.08 -7.46
N GLY A 25 2.50 -9.03 -7.04
CA GLY A 25 3.72 -8.77 -6.31
C GLY A 25 3.91 -9.71 -5.12
N ARG A 26 4.85 -9.36 -4.25
CA ARG A 26 5.32 -10.25 -3.18
C ARG A 26 4.27 -10.63 -2.14
N LEU A 27 3.27 -9.78 -1.92
CA LEU A 27 2.24 -10.02 -0.91
C LEU A 27 1.04 -10.80 -1.44
N THR A 28 0.86 -10.89 -2.77
CA THR A 28 -0.35 -11.43 -3.39
C THR A 28 -0.59 -12.88 -2.98
N ASP A 29 0.38 -13.76 -3.26
CA ASP A 29 0.24 -15.21 -3.03
C ASP A 29 0.02 -15.57 -1.56
N GLU A 30 0.78 -14.92 -0.67
CA GLU A 30 0.67 -15.18 0.78
C GLU A 30 -0.64 -14.64 1.35
N THR A 31 -1.13 -13.52 0.84
CA THR A 31 -2.44 -12.96 1.20
C THR A 31 -3.57 -13.90 0.76
N GLU A 32 -3.51 -14.43 -0.46
CA GLU A 32 -4.50 -15.38 -0.94
C GLU A 32 -4.47 -16.70 -0.17
N LYS A 33 -3.29 -17.21 0.20
CA LYS A 33 -3.14 -18.36 1.11
C LYS A 33 -3.78 -18.07 2.48
N LEU A 34 -3.57 -16.88 3.03
CA LEU A 34 -4.18 -16.46 4.29
C LEU A 34 -5.72 -16.49 4.20
N PHE A 35 -6.29 -15.96 3.12
CA PHE A 35 -7.74 -15.97 2.91
C PHE A 35 -8.30 -17.39 2.81
N ARG A 36 -7.62 -18.27 2.06
CA ARG A 36 -8.01 -19.69 1.99
C ARG A 36 -7.94 -20.38 3.36
N ALA A 37 -6.87 -20.13 4.11
CA ALA A 37 -6.71 -20.66 5.47
C ALA A 37 -7.83 -20.15 6.42
N GLY A 38 -8.29 -18.91 6.21
CA GLY A 38 -9.46 -18.33 6.87
C GLY A 38 -10.80 -18.83 6.34
N GLY A 39 -10.81 -19.76 5.38
CA GLY A 39 -12.03 -20.34 4.79
C GLY A 39 -12.77 -19.43 3.83
N ILE A 40 -12.16 -18.35 3.34
CA ILE A 40 -12.75 -17.46 2.33
C ILE A 40 -12.62 -18.11 0.96
N LYS A 41 -13.76 -18.34 0.30
CA LYS A 41 -13.81 -18.90 -1.07
C LYS A 41 -14.09 -17.79 -2.06
N PHE A 42 -13.19 -17.58 -2.99
CA PHE A 42 -13.30 -16.54 -4.03
C PHE A 42 -12.62 -16.99 -5.33
N ASN A 43 -13.01 -16.39 -6.45
CA ASN A 43 -12.39 -16.65 -7.74
C ASN A 43 -10.98 -16.03 -7.78
N GLU A 44 -9.98 -16.86 -8.09
CA GLU A 44 -8.56 -16.49 -8.16
C GLU A 44 -8.15 -15.84 -9.49
N SER A 45 -9.08 -15.67 -10.43
CA SER A 45 -8.76 -14.99 -11.68
C SER A 45 -8.26 -13.56 -11.40
N HIS A 46 -7.00 -13.31 -11.73
CA HIS A 46 -6.36 -11.99 -11.57
C HIS A 46 -6.83 -10.98 -12.62
N ASP A 47 -7.67 -11.38 -13.56
CA ASP A 47 -8.21 -10.51 -14.60
C ASP A 47 -9.24 -9.52 -14.07
N HIS A 48 -9.86 -9.83 -12.92
CA HIS A 48 -10.84 -8.99 -12.28
C HIS A 48 -10.26 -8.20 -11.11
N LEU A 49 -10.46 -6.87 -11.12
CA LEU A 49 -10.06 -5.98 -10.01
C LEU A 49 -10.92 -6.18 -8.76
N LEU A 50 -12.13 -6.71 -8.91
CA LEU A 50 -13.06 -6.99 -7.83
C LEU A 50 -13.45 -8.47 -7.87
N ALA A 51 -13.27 -9.15 -6.74
CA ALA A 51 -13.74 -10.51 -6.52
C ALA A 51 -14.71 -10.53 -5.34
N HIS A 52 -15.81 -11.25 -5.50
CA HIS A 52 -16.77 -11.49 -4.43
C HIS A 52 -16.52 -12.85 -3.79
N ALA A 53 -16.42 -12.91 -2.47
CA ALA A 53 -16.39 -14.18 -1.78
C ALA A 53 -17.76 -14.88 -1.92
N GLU A 54 -17.72 -16.20 -2.18
CA GLU A 54 -18.91 -17.01 -2.44
C GLU A 54 -19.66 -17.39 -1.16
N ASN A 55 -18.92 -17.53 -0.07
CA ASN A 55 -19.44 -18.07 1.20
C ASN A 55 -19.53 -17.03 2.31
N LEU A 56 -18.99 -15.84 2.14
CA LEU A 56 -18.98 -14.77 3.13
C LEU A 56 -19.34 -13.43 2.48
N PRO A 57 -19.89 -12.47 3.23
CA PRO A 57 -20.15 -11.13 2.70
C PRO A 57 -18.87 -10.30 2.63
N ILE A 58 -17.92 -10.73 1.81
CA ILE A 58 -16.60 -10.12 1.63
C ILE A 58 -16.39 -9.80 0.15
N ASP A 59 -15.85 -8.62 -0.10
CA ASP A 59 -15.40 -8.15 -1.41
C ASP A 59 -13.90 -7.91 -1.36
N ILE A 60 -13.17 -8.46 -2.32
CA ILE A 60 -11.72 -8.36 -2.42
C ILE A 60 -11.39 -7.44 -3.60
N LEU A 61 -10.77 -6.31 -3.32
CA LEU A 61 -10.30 -5.35 -4.32
C LEU A 61 -8.81 -5.60 -4.58
N ARG A 62 -8.45 -5.92 -5.84
CA ARG A 62 -7.06 -6.07 -6.28
C ARG A 62 -6.59 -4.77 -6.92
N VAL A 63 -5.75 -4.04 -6.21
CA VAL A 63 -5.26 -2.71 -6.59
C VAL A 63 -3.73 -2.66 -6.53
N ARG A 64 -3.12 -1.52 -6.88
CA ARG A 64 -1.70 -1.29 -6.64
C ARG A 64 -1.47 -1.16 -5.14
N ASP A 65 -0.32 -1.60 -4.67
CA ASP A 65 0.07 -1.48 -3.25
C ASP A 65 0.08 -0.03 -2.77
N ASP A 66 0.53 0.90 -3.61
CA ASP A 66 0.57 2.33 -3.29
C ASP A 66 -0.83 2.95 -3.09
N ASP A 67 -1.87 2.37 -3.68
CA ASP A 67 -3.25 2.86 -3.57
C ASP A 67 -3.94 2.37 -2.28
N ILE A 68 -3.52 1.22 -1.74
CA ILE A 68 -4.20 0.56 -0.61
C ILE A 68 -4.33 1.47 0.63
N PRO A 69 -3.27 2.17 1.09
CA PRO A 69 -3.38 3.02 2.27
C PRO A 69 -4.40 4.15 2.09
N GLY A 70 -4.36 4.81 0.93
CA GLY A 70 -5.32 5.86 0.61
C GLY A 70 -6.77 5.39 0.62
N LEU A 71 -7.04 4.24 0.02
CA LEU A 71 -8.38 3.65 -0.01
C LEU A 71 -8.93 3.32 1.40
N VAL A 72 -8.05 2.92 2.34
CA VAL A 72 -8.43 2.69 3.74
C VAL A 72 -8.70 4.01 4.45
N MET A 73 -7.80 4.99 4.32
CA MET A 73 -7.90 6.30 4.96
C MET A 73 -9.13 7.09 4.46
N ASP A 74 -9.49 6.93 3.18
CA ASP A 74 -10.67 7.56 2.56
C ASP A 74 -11.96 6.74 2.76
N HIS A 75 -11.92 5.67 3.57
CA HIS A 75 -13.08 4.79 3.85
C HIS A 75 -13.73 4.16 2.62
N VAL A 76 -12.99 4.03 1.52
CA VAL A 76 -13.44 3.31 0.31
C VAL A 76 -13.45 1.82 0.55
N VAL A 77 -12.49 1.32 1.34
CA VAL A 77 -12.42 -0.05 1.82
C VAL A 77 -12.34 -0.09 3.35
N ASP A 78 -12.77 -1.21 3.94
CA ASP A 78 -12.79 -1.38 5.39
C ASP A 78 -11.42 -1.90 5.92
N LEU A 79 -10.68 -2.67 5.10
CA LEU A 79 -9.39 -3.25 5.45
C LEU A 79 -8.42 -3.17 4.25
N GLY A 80 -7.13 -3.12 4.55
CA GLY A 80 -6.06 -3.21 3.56
C GLY A 80 -4.92 -4.11 4.05
N ILE A 81 -4.34 -4.91 3.14
CA ILE A 81 -3.11 -5.67 3.40
C ILE A 81 -2.00 -5.05 2.55
N VAL A 82 -1.02 -4.44 3.21
CA VAL A 82 -0.01 -3.61 2.57
C VAL A 82 1.32 -3.66 3.32
N GLY A 83 2.42 -3.38 2.65
CA GLY A 83 3.73 -3.26 3.28
C GLY A 83 3.80 -2.04 4.20
N GLN A 84 4.46 -2.17 5.34
CA GLN A 84 4.61 -1.08 6.31
C GLN A 84 5.30 0.15 5.70
N ASN A 85 6.30 -0.06 4.83
CA ASN A 85 6.99 1.02 4.14
C ASN A 85 6.06 1.84 3.25
N VAL A 86 5.15 1.19 2.51
CA VAL A 86 4.16 1.87 1.66
C VAL A 86 3.16 2.63 2.52
N LEU A 87 2.68 2.01 3.61
CA LEU A 87 1.75 2.64 4.55
C LEU A 87 2.35 3.91 5.16
N GLU A 88 3.58 3.84 5.69
CA GLU A 88 4.25 4.97 6.32
C GLU A 88 4.59 6.09 5.31
N GLU A 89 5.01 5.74 4.10
CA GLU A 89 5.29 6.70 3.04
C GLU A 89 4.02 7.48 2.67
N THR A 90 2.92 6.75 2.41
CA THR A 90 1.62 7.35 2.07
C THR A 90 1.08 8.21 3.21
N GLN A 91 1.20 7.76 4.45
CA GLN A 91 0.77 8.54 5.61
C GLN A 91 1.51 9.88 5.68
N MET A 92 2.84 9.88 5.59
CA MET A 92 3.65 11.11 5.62
C MET A 92 3.35 12.04 4.44
N GLN A 93 3.11 11.49 3.24
CA GLN A 93 2.68 12.27 2.09
C GLN A 93 1.36 12.97 2.37
N ARG A 94 0.35 12.21 2.83
CA ARG A 94 -1.00 12.74 3.12
C ARG A 94 -1.00 13.79 4.24
N GLU A 95 -0.15 13.62 5.26
CA GLU A 95 0.05 14.62 6.32
C GLU A 95 0.53 15.97 5.75
N VAL A 96 1.48 15.93 4.80
CA VAL A 96 1.97 17.14 4.11
C VAL A 96 0.88 17.78 3.25
N ASP A 97 0.07 16.96 2.60
CA ASP A 97 -1.03 17.39 1.73
C ASP A 97 -2.28 17.83 2.52
N GLY A 98 -2.30 17.67 3.83
CA GLY A 98 -3.42 18.01 4.71
C GLY A 98 -4.65 17.10 4.52
N LEU A 99 -4.42 15.85 4.06
CA LEU A 99 -5.45 14.85 3.84
C LEU A 99 -5.67 13.98 5.08
N GLU A 100 -6.80 13.25 5.11
CA GLU A 100 -7.11 12.27 6.17
C GLU A 100 -6.04 11.18 6.23
N THR A 101 -5.57 10.86 7.43
CA THR A 101 -4.51 9.86 7.68
C THR A 101 -4.89 8.81 8.71
N GLY A 102 -6.17 8.79 9.11
CA GLY A 102 -6.67 7.89 10.14
C GLY A 102 -6.72 6.43 9.69
N PHE A 103 -6.01 5.56 10.41
CA PHE A 103 -6.12 4.11 10.27
C PHE A 103 -5.79 3.42 11.61
N LYS A 104 -6.14 2.14 11.71
CA LYS A 104 -5.77 1.30 12.83
C LYS A 104 -5.06 0.05 12.32
N GLN A 105 -3.81 -0.14 12.72
CA GLN A 105 -3.12 -1.40 12.49
C GLN A 105 -3.69 -2.47 13.42
N ILE A 106 -4.26 -3.52 12.84
CA ILE A 106 -4.92 -4.61 13.59
C ILE A 106 -4.05 -5.84 13.73
N MET A 107 -3.14 -6.08 12.78
CA MET A 107 -2.24 -7.23 12.79
C MET A 107 -0.96 -6.94 12.03
N VAL A 108 0.14 -7.53 12.47
CA VAL A 108 1.38 -7.67 11.70
C VAL A 108 1.40 -9.08 11.12
N MET A 109 1.58 -9.20 9.81
CA MET A 109 1.63 -10.48 9.13
C MET A 109 3.00 -11.13 9.32
N ASN A 110 3.04 -12.47 9.25
CA ASN A 110 4.28 -13.27 9.34
C ASN A 110 4.90 -13.54 7.95
N PHE A 111 4.60 -12.68 6.98
CA PHE A 111 5.13 -12.77 5.61
C PHE A 111 5.39 -11.38 5.03
N GLY A 112 6.14 -11.34 3.94
CA GLY A 112 6.42 -10.10 3.22
C GLY A 112 7.48 -9.24 3.89
N ASP A 113 8.31 -9.80 4.77
CA ASP A 113 9.44 -9.08 5.38
C ASP A 113 10.32 -8.45 4.31
N CYS A 114 10.60 -7.16 4.48
CA CYS A 114 11.47 -6.43 3.58
C CYS A 114 12.24 -5.35 4.33
N ARG A 115 13.29 -4.86 3.70
CA ARG A 115 14.03 -3.69 4.15
C ARG A 115 14.32 -2.77 2.98
N LEU A 116 14.30 -1.48 3.23
CA LEU A 116 14.83 -0.50 2.30
C LEU A 116 16.35 -0.42 2.50
N SER A 117 17.08 -0.44 1.40
CA SER A 117 18.53 -0.36 1.39
C SER A 117 18.99 0.72 0.43
N VAL A 118 20.06 1.41 0.75
CA VAL A 118 20.75 2.31 -0.19
C VAL A 118 21.66 1.44 -1.07
N ALA A 119 21.55 1.60 -2.38
CA ALA A 119 22.45 1.01 -3.34
C ALA A 119 23.40 2.09 -3.89
N VAL A 120 24.68 1.77 -3.93
CA VAL A 120 25.74 2.60 -4.52
C VAL A 120 26.44 1.82 -5.62
N PRO A 121 27.05 2.48 -6.64
CA PRO A 121 27.88 1.81 -7.62
C PRO A 121 29.00 1.00 -6.94
N GLN A 122 29.30 -0.17 -7.48
CA GLN A 122 30.25 -1.13 -6.87
C GLN A 122 31.66 -0.55 -6.74
N GLU A 123 32.03 0.33 -7.66
CA GLU A 123 33.34 1.02 -7.66
C GLU A 123 33.48 2.11 -6.60
N ASN A 124 32.39 2.49 -5.95
CA ASN A 124 32.40 3.48 -4.88
C ASN A 124 32.68 2.81 -3.55
N GLU A 125 33.68 3.30 -2.82
CA GLU A 125 33.86 2.93 -1.42
C GLU A 125 32.67 3.41 -0.61
N TRP A 126 32.16 2.56 0.29
CA TRP A 126 31.04 2.84 1.15
C TRP A 126 31.41 2.67 2.62
N HIS A 127 31.37 3.75 3.38
CA HIS A 127 31.70 3.78 4.81
C HIS A 127 30.47 3.97 5.69
N GLY A 128 29.40 4.57 5.15
CA GLY A 128 28.17 4.80 5.87
C GLY A 128 27.25 5.80 5.22
N LEU A 129 26.14 6.14 5.90
CA LEU A 129 25.17 7.09 5.37
C LEU A 129 25.74 8.49 5.15
N GLU A 130 26.83 8.82 5.82
CA GLU A 130 27.54 10.10 5.74
C GLU A 130 28.09 10.33 4.33
N ASP A 131 28.40 9.27 3.58
CA ASP A 131 28.84 9.33 2.18
C ASP A 131 27.75 9.85 1.21
N LEU A 132 26.52 9.95 1.70
CA LEU A 132 25.39 10.49 0.94
C LEU A 132 25.31 12.03 0.98
N GLU A 133 26.15 12.70 1.78
CA GLU A 133 26.15 14.17 1.87
C GLU A 133 26.33 14.80 0.47
N GLY A 134 25.42 15.70 0.10
CA GLY A 134 25.39 16.38 -1.18
C GLY A 134 25.06 15.51 -2.41
N LYS A 135 24.79 14.22 -2.24
CA LYS A 135 24.50 13.31 -3.36
C LYS A 135 23.07 13.45 -3.88
N LYS A 136 22.87 13.01 -5.12
CA LYS A 136 21.55 12.77 -5.71
C LYS A 136 21.13 11.33 -5.41
N ILE A 137 19.95 11.15 -4.83
CA ILE A 137 19.43 9.83 -4.44
C ILE A 137 18.09 9.62 -5.15
N ALA A 138 18.04 8.61 -5.99
CA ALA A 138 16.81 8.18 -6.65
C ALA A 138 16.00 7.29 -5.71
N THR A 139 14.71 7.54 -5.57
CA THR A 139 13.84 6.79 -4.66
C THR A 139 12.38 6.85 -5.06
N THR A 140 11.62 5.82 -4.71
CA THR A 140 10.15 5.80 -4.70
C THR A 140 9.58 6.12 -3.31
N TYR A 141 10.45 6.29 -2.29
CA TYR A 141 10.09 6.55 -0.89
C TYR A 141 10.75 7.83 -0.37
N PRO A 142 10.39 9.02 -0.92
CA PRO A 142 11.06 10.28 -0.57
C PRO A 142 10.86 10.69 0.90
N PHE A 143 9.72 10.39 1.51
CA PHE A 143 9.45 10.76 2.89
C PHE A 143 10.18 9.88 3.89
N LEU A 144 10.24 8.56 3.65
CA LEU A 144 11.04 7.64 4.45
C LEU A 144 12.53 7.99 4.36
N LEU A 145 13.03 8.25 3.14
CA LEU A 145 14.42 8.69 2.93
C LEU A 145 14.71 9.99 3.69
N ARG A 146 13.82 10.98 3.55
CA ARG A 146 13.93 12.27 4.25
C ARG A 146 13.96 12.09 5.76
N ARG A 147 13.10 11.24 6.32
CA ARG A 147 13.06 10.95 7.77
C ARG A 147 14.39 10.43 8.27
N VAL A 148 14.98 9.45 7.56
CA VAL A 148 16.25 8.82 7.95
C VAL A 148 17.43 9.78 7.82
N LEU A 149 17.59 10.47 6.70
CA LEU A 149 18.74 11.32 6.45
C LEU A 149 18.69 12.62 7.24
N LYS A 150 17.48 13.20 7.43
CA LYS A 150 17.31 14.38 8.28
C LYS A 150 17.68 14.10 9.74
N ALA A 151 17.34 12.92 10.25
CA ALA A 151 17.72 12.51 11.61
C ALA A 151 19.24 12.41 11.82
N LYS A 152 20.00 12.24 10.74
CA LYS A 152 21.47 12.21 10.70
C LYS A 152 22.09 13.56 10.32
N GLY A 153 21.30 14.57 10.00
CA GLY A 153 21.78 15.88 9.55
C GLY A 153 22.40 15.89 8.14
N ILE A 154 22.10 14.86 7.32
CA ILE A 154 22.65 14.67 5.99
C ILE A 154 21.82 15.45 4.97
N ASN A 155 22.47 16.31 4.19
CA ASN A 155 21.85 17.02 3.07
C ASN A 155 22.00 16.20 1.78
N TYR A 156 20.93 16.11 1.02
CA TYR A 156 20.90 15.36 -0.23
C TYR A 156 19.90 15.95 -1.20
N LYS A 157 19.95 15.52 -2.44
CA LYS A 157 18.97 15.87 -3.47
C LYS A 157 18.16 14.64 -3.87
N ALA A 158 16.87 14.59 -3.50
CA ALA A 158 16.00 13.51 -3.93
C ALA A 158 15.67 13.63 -5.43
N VAL A 159 15.68 12.48 -6.11
CA VAL A 159 15.15 12.30 -7.47
C VAL A 159 14.02 11.29 -7.35
N LEU A 160 12.79 11.77 -7.51
CA LEU A 160 11.61 10.94 -7.42
C LEU A 160 11.47 10.05 -8.65
N LEU A 161 11.29 8.77 -8.46
CA LEU A 161 10.98 7.79 -9.50
C LEU A 161 9.64 7.12 -9.21
N ASN A 162 8.89 6.83 -10.26
CA ASN A 162 7.62 6.10 -10.20
C ASN A 162 7.84 4.63 -10.61
N GLY A 163 8.68 3.90 -9.88
CA GLY A 163 9.12 2.54 -10.19
C GLY A 163 10.50 2.51 -10.87
N SER A 164 10.99 1.31 -11.17
CA SER A 164 12.25 1.06 -11.89
C SER A 164 13.47 1.79 -11.29
N VAL A 165 13.59 1.80 -9.98
CA VAL A 165 14.71 2.45 -9.25
C VAL A 165 16.06 1.83 -9.64
N GLU A 166 16.06 0.58 -10.10
CA GLU A 166 17.23 -0.18 -10.57
C GLU A 166 17.92 0.41 -11.81
N VAL A 167 17.27 1.32 -12.53
CA VAL A 167 17.91 2.02 -13.66
C VAL A 167 18.67 3.28 -13.21
N ALA A 168 18.55 3.70 -11.99
CA ALA A 168 19.17 4.91 -11.46
C ALA A 168 20.73 4.90 -11.43
N PRO A 169 21.39 3.74 -11.30
CA PRO A 169 22.86 3.67 -11.27
C PRO A 169 23.56 3.82 -12.63
N ARG A 170 22.82 4.04 -13.73
CA ARG A 170 23.39 4.20 -15.08
C ARG A 170 23.66 5.64 -15.45
#